data_4fef4a20774cb3d5d470222919a350e4
#
_entry.id   4fef4a20774cb3d5d470222919a350e4
#
_cell.length_a   1.000
_cell.length_b   1.000
_cell.length_c   1.000
_cell.angle_alpha   90.00
_cell.angle_beta   90.00
_cell.angle_gamma   90.00
#
_symmetry.space_group_name_H-M   'P 1'
#
loop_
_entity.id
_entity.type
_entity.pdbx_description
1 polymer ?
#
loop_
_entity_poly.entity_id
_entity_poly.type
_entity_poly.pdbx_seq_one_letter_code
_entity_poly.pdbx_strand_id
1 'polypeptide(L)'
;MAKQQKNQIYVLKIHSGYLSKHNWHLDFRLSEVRKQPQMVVSLGSSQVLRWLTKLQNRENDDSRATEIKKEIKNIKKLENSYENKQKINSLYNELYEKQFQQDYLMLIMDSPNDYKYACQNKFSITIDYGHKQETVTYVRLLGTAGSIKKSTIMFINENRHDEIMRRINNGRYIGPKDGESVKTHNGIELGYKFIPAKLSAYFALQCSASISVPWPRIIVVDDAEVKFTDKVRIVKDSGNKENPIWPTVSEPQYVEIEADVSDGMGFISPEMSSVWAKSLNEGEEPLSGYNTRCAFVKGMVFTVPFVQFAEEVAHTYIITDAWGDKRDIRDADVILTTSMLKLWDSYDGFEDYYENCMKNDYDFCIAKSSPRELRNVHTTNYQYLQDFTFTDAQIDDLVSPTVTRIKECLGLDWKKLILYMCGTGLDEKNVLSMDPMCKSIMANPELIKDPYVRSKVSRMIQKRINSAKIGVLDVAGDYAILGNDPYSLLQHIFGMKITGLMKAGECYHKYWADKNVNEIVLFRAPMTSHENVQKLKVVSSDEMKKWYKYIKTCCLINSWDTTAMRLNGAD
;
A
#
# COMPACT_ATOMS: atom_id res chain seq x y z
N MET A 1 -1.07 10.11 -4.57
CA MET A 1 0.13 9.43 -5.12
C MET A 1 1.35 10.11 -4.57
N ALA A 2 2.21 9.39 -3.87
CA ALA A 2 3.42 9.95 -3.27
C ALA A 2 4.26 10.68 -4.32
N LYS A 3 4.33 11.98 -4.22
CA LYS A 3 5.25 12.81 -4.98
C LYS A 3 6.65 12.59 -4.44
N GLN A 4 7.52 12.10 -5.29
CA GLN A 4 8.97 12.03 -5.14
C GLN A 4 9.51 10.83 -4.36
N GLN A 5 9.62 9.73 -5.06
CA GLN A 5 10.78 8.88 -4.84
C GLN A 5 12.00 9.66 -5.34
N LYS A 6 12.90 10.04 -4.43
CA LYS A 6 14.16 10.71 -4.78
C LYS A 6 15.00 9.86 -5.73
N ASN A 7 14.87 8.53 -5.68
CA ASN A 7 15.65 7.57 -6.46
C ASN A 7 14.71 6.62 -7.20
N GLN A 8 14.58 6.82 -8.50
CA GLN A 8 13.94 5.84 -9.38
C GLN A 8 14.91 4.68 -9.60
N ILE A 9 14.42 3.45 -9.40
CA ILE A 9 15.16 2.22 -9.70
C ILE A 9 14.49 1.59 -10.92
N TYR A 10 15.27 1.30 -11.94
CA TYR A 10 14.81 0.62 -13.15
C TYR A 10 15.17 -0.87 -13.05
N VAL A 11 14.22 -1.72 -13.35
CA VAL A 11 14.40 -3.17 -13.41
C VAL A 11 13.84 -3.72 -14.69
N LEU A 12 14.32 -4.87 -15.12
CA LEU A 12 13.73 -5.61 -16.23
C LEU A 12 12.36 -6.13 -15.86
N LYS A 13 11.42 -5.99 -16.79
CA LYS A 13 10.11 -6.60 -16.73
C LYS A 13 9.81 -7.25 -18.07
N ILE A 14 9.84 -8.57 -18.12
CA ILE A 14 9.83 -9.34 -19.36
C ILE A 14 8.63 -10.28 -19.34
N HIS A 15 8.07 -10.57 -20.50
CA HIS A 15 7.08 -11.62 -20.71
C HIS A 15 7.76 -12.99 -20.85
N SER A 16 7.25 -13.98 -20.13
CA SER A 16 7.81 -15.35 -20.15
C SER A 16 7.77 -15.96 -21.53
N GLY A 17 6.70 -15.72 -22.29
CA GLY A 17 6.58 -16.18 -23.67
C GLY A 17 7.63 -15.59 -24.65
N TYR A 18 8.13 -14.38 -24.36
CA TYR A 18 9.25 -13.83 -25.11
C TYR A 18 10.56 -14.53 -24.72
N LEU A 19 10.78 -14.76 -23.44
CA LEU A 19 11.97 -15.44 -22.93
C LEU A 19 12.03 -16.91 -23.36
N SER A 20 10.91 -17.63 -23.33
CA SER A 20 10.83 -19.04 -23.73
C SER A 20 11.12 -19.24 -25.22
N LYS A 21 10.69 -18.31 -26.09
CA LYS A 21 11.02 -18.32 -27.54
C LYS A 21 12.52 -18.17 -27.82
N HIS A 22 13.28 -17.64 -26.87
CA HIS A 22 14.74 -17.48 -26.94
C HIS A 22 15.47 -18.50 -26.05
N ASN A 23 14.88 -19.68 -25.82
CA ASN A 23 15.46 -20.75 -25.03
C ASN A 23 15.88 -20.31 -23.61
N TRP A 24 15.10 -19.41 -23.01
CA TRP A 24 15.33 -18.86 -21.66
C TRP A 24 16.67 -18.13 -21.52
N HIS A 25 17.16 -17.57 -22.61
CA HIS A 25 18.32 -16.69 -22.66
C HIS A 25 18.04 -15.48 -23.53
N LEU A 26 18.45 -14.29 -23.06
CA LEU A 26 18.32 -13.05 -23.81
C LEU A 26 19.62 -12.25 -23.75
N ASP A 27 19.95 -11.65 -24.89
CA ASP A 27 21.02 -10.65 -24.98
C ASP A 27 20.38 -9.32 -25.40
N PHE A 28 20.72 -8.23 -24.71
CA PHE A 28 20.28 -6.92 -25.12
C PHE A 28 21.22 -5.81 -24.67
N ARG A 29 21.19 -4.70 -25.41
CA ARG A 29 21.89 -3.48 -25.05
C ARG A 29 21.01 -2.59 -24.18
N LEU A 30 21.51 -2.17 -23.00
CA LEU A 30 20.75 -1.38 -22.03
C LEU A 30 20.21 -0.07 -22.62
N SER A 31 20.98 0.60 -23.48
CA SER A 31 20.56 1.84 -24.15
C SER A 31 19.38 1.65 -25.12
N GLU A 32 19.21 0.46 -25.68
CA GLU A 32 18.07 0.12 -26.56
C GLU A 32 16.83 -0.25 -25.75
N VAL A 33 17.00 -1.01 -24.67
CA VAL A 33 15.91 -1.40 -23.78
C VAL A 33 15.25 -0.18 -23.14
N ARG A 34 16.02 0.87 -22.85
CA ARG A 34 15.46 2.15 -22.36
C ARG A 34 14.39 2.73 -23.28
N LYS A 35 14.48 2.47 -24.58
CA LYS A 35 13.51 2.91 -25.59
C LYS A 35 12.30 1.99 -25.72
N GLN A 36 12.32 0.85 -25.01
CA GLN A 36 11.26 -0.17 -25.02
C GLN A 36 10.59 -0.25 -23.64
N PRO A 37 9.63 0.65 -23.33
CA PRO A 37 9.01 0.74 -22.00
C PRO A 37 8.25 -0.54 -21.59
N GLN A 38 7.97 -1.44 -22.53
CA GLN A 38 7.39 -2.76 -22.24
C GLN A 38 8.39 -3.74 -21.60
N MET A 39 9.70 -3.49 -21.68
CA MET A 39 10.74 -4.36 -21.13
C MET A 39 11.37 -3.82 -19.84
N VAL A 40 11.11 -2.58 -19.50
CA VAL A 40 11.64 -1.94 -18.28
C VAL A 40 10.54 -1.23 -17.52
N VAL A 41 10.54 -1.39 -16.22
CA VAL A 41 9.65 -0.67 -15.33
C VAL A 41 10.46 0.11 -14.31
N SER A 42 10.02 1.34 -14.01
CA SER A 42 10.50 2.09 -12.87
C SER A 42 9.74 1.64 -11.63
N LEU A 43 10.45 1.15 -10.64
CA LEU A 43 9.88 0.73 -9.36
C LEU A 43 10.09 1.79 -8.29
N GLY A 44 9.15 1.79 -7.34
CA GLY A 44 9.40 2.35 -6.04
C GLY A 44 10.46 1.54 -5.29
N SER A 45 11.21 2.22 -4.42
CA SER A 45 12.11 1.54 -3.51
C SER A 45 11.34 0.51 -2.66
N SER A 46 11.97 -0.63 -2.39
CA SER A 46 11.52 -1.66 -1.46
C SER A 46 12.70 -2.11 -0.61
N GLN A 47 12.45 -2.84 0.47
CA GLN A 47 13.54 -3.32 1.32
C GLN A 47 14.54 -4.17 0.52
N VAL A 48 14.06 -5.09 -0.30
CA VAL A 48 14.93 -5.92 -1.16
C VAL A 48 15.75 -5.07 -2.12
N LEU A 49 15.15 -4.07 -2.76
CA LEU A 49 15.88 -3.20 -3.69
C LEU A 49 16.94 -2.34 -2.97
N ARG A 50 16.67 -1.90 -1.73
CA ARG A 50 17.66 -1.19 -0.91
C ARG A 50 18.84 -2.10 -0.57
N TRP A 51 18.59 -3.34 -0.12
CA TRP A 51 19.67 -4.31 0.13
C TRP A 51 20.51 -4.58 -1.11
N LEU A 52 19.88 -4.81 -2.26
CA LEU A 52 20.60 -5.04 -3.52
C LEU A 52 21.44 -3.84 -3.92
N THR A 53 20.95 -2.61 -3.70
CA THR A 53 21.71 -1.39 -3.99
C THR A 53 22.95 -1.29 -3.08
N LYS A 54 22.79 -1.58 -1.78
CA LYS A 54 23.90 -1.61 -0.83
C LYS A 54 24.93 -2.70 -1.18
N LEU A 55 24.48 -3.91 -1.50
CA LEU A 55 25.36 -5.03 -1.90
C LEU A 55 26.13 -4.79 -3.21
N GLN A 56 25.67 -3.89 -4.04
CA GLN A 56 26.37 -3.46 -5.25
C GLN A 56 27.36 -2.30 -5.01
N ASN A 57 27.55 -1.85 -3.76
CA ASN A 57 28.37 -0.69 -3.38
C ASN A 57 27.99 0.60 -4.13
N ARG A 58 26.72 0.76 -4.50
CA ARG A 58 26.19 1.92 -5.23
C ARG A 58 25.71 3.06 -4.31
N GLU A 59 25.93 2.99 -3.02
CA GLU A 59 25.46 4.01 -2.05
C GLU A 59 26.03 5.41 -2.32
N ASN A 60 27.25 5.50 -2.86
CA ASN A 60 27.89 6.76 -3.20
C ASN A 60 27.43 7.38 -4.54
N ASP A 61 26.54 6.73 -5.28
CA ASP A 61 26.13 7.14 -6.61
C ASP A 61 24.99 8.18 -6.64
N ASP A 62 24.33 8.44 -5.51
CA ASP A 62 23.23 9.42 -5.42
C ASP A 62 23.71 10.86 -5.63
N SER A 63 24.95 11.19 -5.22
CA SER A 63 25.55 12.49 -5.48
C SER A 63 25.73 12.71 -6.99
N ARG A 64 26.31 11.72 -7.69
CA ARG A 64 26.54 11.79 -9.14
C ARG A 64 25.24 11.80 -9.94
N ALA A 65 24.23 11.01 -9.55
CA ALA A 65 22.91 11.05 -10.17
C ALA A 65 22.24 12.43 -10.01
N THR A 66 22.44 13.09 -8.88
CA THR A 66 21.93 14.45 -8.63
C THR A 66 22.68 15.48 -9.48
N GLU A 67 23.99 15.37 -9.61
CA GLU A 67 24.82 16.20 -10.48
C GLU A 67 24.40 16.07 -11.94
N ILE A 68 24.27 14.85 -12.46
CA ILE A 68 23.81 14.59 -13.82
C ILE A 68 22.46 15.27 -14.08
N LYS A 69 21.51 15.18 -13.17
CA LYS A 69 20.21 15.85 -13.29
C LYS A 69 20.35 17.37 -13.36
N LYS A 70 21.26 17.95 -12.58
CA LYS A 70 21.58 19.39 -12.64
C LYS A 70 22.24 19.76 -13.98
N GLU A 71 23.21 18.98 -14.43
CA GLU A 71 23.87 19.19 -15.72
C GLU A 71 22.87 19.15 -16.89
N ILE A 72 22.02 18.13 -16.94
CA ILE A 72 20.95 18.03 -17.97
C ILE A 72 20.04 19.26 -17.91
N LYS A 73 19.65 19.72 -16.72
CA LYS A 73 18.81 20.91 -16.55
C LYS A 73 19.49 22.18 -17.06
N ASN A 74 20.81 22.29 -16.84
CA ASN A 74 21.59 23.45 -17.29
C ASN A 74 21.77 23.44 -18.82
N ILE A 75 22.15 22.30 -19.40
CA ILE A 75 22.32 22.18 -20.87
C ILE A 75 21.01 22.44 -21.61
N LYS A 76 19.86 22.03 -21.05
CA LYS A 76 18.52 22.30 -21.63
C LYS A 76 18.14 23.79 -21.66
N LYS A 77 18.84 24.64 -20.92
CA LYS A 77 18.67 26.11 -20.97
C LYS A 77 19.50 26.76 -22.07
N LEU A 78 20.49 26.05 -22.60
CA LEU A 78 21.36 26.51 -23.68
C LEU A 78 20.70 26.32 -25.03
N GLU A 79 21.33 26.85 -26.09
CA GLU A 79 20.87 26.69 -27.46
C GLU A 79 20.69 25.21 -27.85
N ASN A 80 19.68 24.93 -28.65
CA ASN A 80 19.31 23.56 -29.06
C ASN A 80 20.22 23.05 -30.19
N SER A 81 21.54 22.96 -29.91
CA SER A 81 22.54 22.45 -30.85
C SER A 81 22.58 20.92 -30.91
N TYR A 82 23.16 20.37 -31.97
CA TYR A 82 23.35 18.93 -32.11
C TYR A 82 24.28 18.37 -31.02
N GLU A 83 25.35 19.10 -30.66
CA GLU A 83 26.28 18.74 -29.60
C GLU A 83 25.60 18.69 -28.23
N ASN A 84 24.77 19.68 -27.90
CA ASN A 84 23.99 19.70 -26.66
C ASN A 84 23.01 18.51 -26.58
N LYS A 85 22.39 18.12 -27.68
CA LYS A 85 21.54 16.91 -27.75
C LYS A 85 22.34 15.63 -27.50
N GLN A 86 23.52 15.49 -28.11
CA GLN A 86 24.39 14.34 -27.87
C GLN A 86 24.82 14.26 -26.42
N LYS A 87 25.27 15.39 -25.84
CA LYS A 87 25.68 15.46 -24.42
C LYS A 87 24.54 15.11 -23.46
N ILE A 88 23.35 15.62 -23.71
CA ILE A 88 22.14 15.27 -22.94
C ILE A 88 21.86 13.77 -23.04
N ASN A 89 21.95 13.16 -24.24
CA ASN A 89 21.72 11.73 -24.42
C ASN A 89 22.78 10.88 -23.68
N SER A 90 24.04 11.27 -23.71
CA SER A 90 25.12 10.61 -22.96
C SER A 90 24.84 10.66 -21.46
N LEU A 91 24.49 11.82 -20.92
CA LEU A 91 24.14 12.01 -19.51
C LEU A 91 22.90 11.18 -19.12
N TYR A 92 21.89 11.08 -19.97
CA TYR A 92 20.75 10.20 -19.71
C TYR A 92 21.14 8.73 -19.70
N ASN A 93 22.06 8.30 -20.55
CA ASN A 93 22.54 6.90 -20.55
C ASN A 93 23.30 6.60 -19.24
N GLU A 94 24.19 7.50 -18.83
CA GLU A 94 24.92 7.38 -17.55
C GLU A 94 23.94 7.33 -16.36
N LEU A 95 22.96 8.23 -16.31
CA LEU A 95 21.95 8.25 -15.27
C LEU A 95 21.14 6.96 -15.23
N TYR A 96 20.75 6.44 -16.41
CA TYR A 96 19.96 5.23 -16.51
C TYR A 96 20.74 3.99 -16.04
N GLU A 97 22.02 3.88 -16.44
CA GLU A 97 22.90 2.80 -15.97
C GLU A 97 23.03 2.79 -14.44
N LYS A 98 23.22 3.96 -13.84
CA LYS A 98 23.30 4.12 -12.37
C LYS A 98 22.01 3.73 -11.66
N GLN A 99 20.87 3.94 -12.27
CA GLN A 99 19.54 3.65 -11.72
C GLN A 99 19.04 2.25 -12.09
N PHE A 100 19.76 1.50 -12.93
CA PHE A 100 19.36 0.18 -13.35
C PHE A 100 19.82 -0.89 -12.36
N GLN A 101 18.87 -1.67 -11.84
CA GLN A 101 19.12 -2.77 -10.91
C GLN A 101 19.08 -4.10 -11.65
N GLN A 102 20.24 -4.59 -12.03
CA GLN A 102 20.38 -5.83 -12.78
C GLN A 102 20.11 -7.09 -11.96
N ASP A 103 20.32 -7.03 -10.64
CA ASP A 103 20.15 -8.20 -9.77
C ASP A 103 18.67 -8.54 -9.48
N TYR A 104 17.72 -7.73 -9.98
CA TYR A 104 16.30 -7.90 -9.76
C TYR A 104 15.52 -7.86 -11.07
N LEU A 105 14.63 -8.83 -11.26
CA LEU A 105 13.83 -8.97 -12.48
C LEU A 105 12.38 -9.32 -12.15
N MET A 106 11.45 -8.76 -12.89
CA MET A 106 10.03 -9.09 -12.86
C MET A 106 9.66 -9.87 -14.13
N LEU A 107 9.14 -11.08 -13.96
CA LEU A 107 8.70 -11.91 -15.08
C LEU A 107 7.17 -11.99 -15.09
N ILE A 108 6.55 -11.59 -16.22
CA ILE A 108 5.11 -11.76 -16.45
C ILE A 108 4.90 -13.14 -17.02
N MET A 109 4.14 -13.97 -16.35
CA MET A 109 3.84 -15.34 -16.77
C MET A 109 2.71 -15.34 -17.81
N ASP A 110 3.02 -15.77 -19.03
CA ASP A 110 2.05 -15.85 -20.12
C ASP A 110 1.33 -17.20 -20.17
N SER A 111 1.91 -18.24 -19.55
CA SER A 111 1.31 -19.56 -19.50
C SER A 111 1.64 -20.31 -18.19
N PRO A 112 0.83 -21.32 -17.77
CA PRO A 112 1.16 -22.21 -16.66
C PRO A 112 2.45 -23.01 -16.88
N ASN A 113 2.77 -23.36 -18.12
CA ASN A 113 3.99 -24.10 -18.45
C ASN A 113 5.22 -23.23 -18.24
N ASP A 114 5.18 -21.96 -18.67
CA ASP A 114 6.26 -21.01 -18.43
C ASP A 114 6.46 -20.79 -16.93
N TYR A 115 5.37 -20.68 -16.17
CA TYR A 115 5.43 -20.58 -14.71
C TYR A 115 6.16 -21.79 -14.09
N LYS A 116 5.75 -23.00 -14.48
CA LYS A 116 6.36 -24.23 -13.96
C LYS A 116 7.85 -24.28 -14.31
N TYR A 117 8.20 -23.98 -15.56
CA TYR A 117 9.60 -23.97 -15.99
C TYR A 117 10.43 -22.94 -15.23
N ALA A 118 10.00 -21.69 -15.19
CA ALA A 118 10.74 -20.61 -14.54
C ALA A 118 10.90 -20.80 -13.03
N CYS A 119 9.94 -21.47 -12.36
CA CYS A 119 10.04 -21.76 -10.93
C CYS A 119 10.97 -22.93 -10.61
N GLN A 120 11.22 -23.82 -11.56
CA GLN A 120 12.03 -25.03 -11.36
C GLN A 120 13.44 -24.93 -11.97
N ASN A 121 13.64 -23.97 -12.87
CA ASN A 121 14.89 -23.81 -13.60
C ASN A 121 15.47 -22.41 -13.46
N LYS A 122 16.75 -22.30 -13.70
CA LYS A 122 17.47 -21.03 -13.82
C LYS A 122 17.44 -20.58 -15.26
N PHE A 123 17.52 -19.28 -15.48
CA PHE A 123 17.67 -18.71 -16.83
C PHE A 123 18.62 -17.50 -16.78
N SER A 124 19.15 -17.09 -17.92
CA SER A 124 20.20 -16.07 -17.97
C SER A 124 19.84 -14.91 -18.88
N ILE A 125 20.33 -13.74 -18.54
CA ILE A 125 20.21 -12.53 -19.36
C ILE A 125 21.59 -11.87 -19.44
N THR A 126 22.06 -11.64 -20.67
CA THR A 126 23.28 -10.88 -20.92
C THR A 126 22.94 -9.42 -21.23
N ILE A 127 23.51 -8.51 -20.46
CA ILE A 127 23.29 -7.09 -20.55
C ILE A 127 24.56 -6.43 -21.09
N ASP A 128 24.45 -5.79 -22.26
CA ASP A 128 25.50 -4.98 -22.85
C ASP A 128 25.33 -3.51 -22.44
N TYR A 129 26.27 -3.00 -21.65
CA TYR A 129 26.34 -1.61 -21.24
C TYR A 129 27.05 -0.71 -22.25
N GLY A 130 27.64 -1.30 -23.31
CA GLY A 130 28.44 -0.61 -24.30
C GLY A 130 29.94 -0.61 -24.01
N HIS A 131 30.32 -0.51 -22.75
CA HIS A 131 31.71 -0.60 -22.27
C HIS A 131 32.04 -1.94 -21.60
N LYS A 132 31.01 -2.69 -21.21
CA LYS A 132 31.11 -4.04 -20.60
C LYS A 132 29.86 -4.85 -20.94
N GLN A 133 30.00 -6.16 -20.83
CA GLN A 133 28.87 -7.10 -20.87
C GLN A 133 28.83 -7.90 -19.57
N GLU A 134 27.64 -8.12 -19.05
CA GLU A 134 27.43 -8.91 -17.84
C GLU A 134 26.29 -9.91 -18.06
N THR A 135 26.54 -11.18 -17.79
CA THR A 135 25.50 -12.22 -17.80
C THR A 135 25.04 -12.50 -16.38
N VAL A 136 23.75 -12.31 -16.14
CA VAL A 136 23.11 -12.55 -14.84
C VAL A 136 22.22 -13.77 -14.95
N THR A 137 22.45 -14.74 -14.05
CA THR A 137 21.58 -15.92 -13.89
C THR A 137 20.54 -15.64 -12.83
N TYR A 138 19.27 -15.85 -13.18
CA TYR A 138 18.14 -15.56 -12.29
C TYR A 138 17.52 -16.82 -11.74
N VAL A 139 17.16 -16.75 -10.46
CA VAL A 139 16.35 -17.73 -9.73
C VAL A 139 15.11 -17.07 -9.15
N ARG A 140 14.06 -17.86 -8.92
CA ARG A 140 12.83 -17.34 -8.33
C ARG A 140 13.12 -16.78 -6.93
N LEU A 141 12.62 -15.57 -6.66
CA LEU A 141 12.60 -15.00 -5.31
C LEU A 141 11.22 -15.21 -4.68
N LEU A 142 10.27 -14.36 -4.96
CA LEU A 142 8.95 -14.32 -4.32
C LEU A 142 7.89 -13.73 -5.26
N GLY A 143 6.62 -13.81 -4.85
CA GLY A 143 5.52 -13.08 -5.50
C GLY A 143 4.65 -12.41 -4.45
N THR A 144 4.46 -11.10 -4.56
CA THR A 144 3.46 -10.41 -3.72
C THR A 144 2.05 -10.75 -4.19
N ALA A 145 1.06 -10.72 -3.29
CA ALA A 145 -0.34 -10.95 -3.65
C ALA A 145 -0.81 -10.04 -4.81
N GLY A 146 -0.37 -8.77 -4.82
CA GLY A 146 -0.69 -7.82 -5.88
C GLY A 146 0.02 -8.11 -7.20
N SER A 147 1.22 -8.67 -7.18
CA SER A 147 1.95 -9.06 -8.38
C SER A 147 1.41 -10.36 -8.97
N ILE A 148 1.07 -11.33 -8.13
CA ILE A 148 0.49 -12.61 -8.55
C ILE A 148 -0.84 -12.40 -9.28
N LYS A 149 -1.70 -11.49 -8.80
CA LYS A 149 -2.94 -11.09 -9.52
C LYS A 149 -2.69 -10.57 -10.94
N LYS A 150 -1.47 -10.11 -11.23
CA LYS A 150 -1.02 -9.64 -12.55
C LYS A 150 -0.09 -10.65 -13.23
N SER A 151 -0.13 -11.91 -12.80
CA SER A 151 0.74 -12.98 -13.29
C SER A 151 2.24 -12.63 -13.23
N THR A 152 2.66 -11.81 -12.27
CA THR A 152 4.04 -11.32 -12.16
C THR A 152 4.75 -11.95 -10.97
N ILE A 153 5.92 -12.51 -11.21
CA ILE A 153 6.80 -13.12 -10.21
C ILE A 153 8.14 -12.38 -10.21
N MET A 154 8.74 -12.24 -9.04
CA MET A 154 10.05 -11.63 -8.88
C MET A 154 11.14 -12.69 -8.90
N PHE A 155 12.20 -12.37 -9.62
CA PHE A 155 13.43 -13.16 -9.75
C PHE A 155 14.61 -12.31 -9.30
N ILE A 156 15.65 -12.98 -8.85
CA ILE A 156 16.86 -12.36 -8.34
C ILE A 156 18.10 -13.03 -8.91
N ASN A 157 19.19 -12.30 -9.02
CA ASN A 157 20.49 -12.84 -9.34
C ASN A 157 20.83 -13.99 -8.35
N GLU A 158 21.16 -15.15 -8.88
CA GLU A 158 21.49 -16.36 -8.10
C GLU A 158 22.54 -16.07 -7.03
N ASN A 159 23.57 -15.31 -7.35
CA ASN A 159 24.65 -14.95 -6.42
C ASN A 159 24.20 -14.08 -5.24
N ARG A 160 22.98 -13.53 -5.29
CA ARG A 160 22.39 -12.70 -4.23
C ARG A 160 21.30 -13.43 -3.45
N HIS A 161 20.81 -14.56 -3.97
CA HIS A 161 19.63 -15.25 -3.46
C HIS A 161 19.75 -15.61 -1.99
N ASP A 162 20.80 -16.31 -1.60
CA ASP A 162 20.94 -16.82 -0.23
C ASP A 162 21.11 -15.70 0.80
N GLU A 163 21.87 -14.66 0.44
CA GLU A 163 22.04 -13.49 1.30
C GLU A 163 20.71 -12.74 1.49
N ILE A 164 19.95 -12.53 0.43
CA ILE A 164 18.66 -11.85 0.52
C ILE A 164 17.65 -12.70 1.29
N MET A 165 17.59 -14.02 1.07
CA MET A 165 16.71 -14.91 1.83
C MET A 165 17.10 -14.98 3.31
N ARG A 166 18.40 -14.98 3.63
CA ARG A 166 18.89 -14.90 5.01
C ARG A 166 18.39 -13.62 5.70
N ARG A 167 18.48 -12.47 5.01
CA ARG A 167 17.97 -11.19 5.54
C ARG A 167 16.46 -11.22 5.72
N ILE A 168 15.71 -11.74 4.74
CA ILE A 168 14.25 -11.86 4.79
C ILE A 168 13.80 -12.68 6.02
N ASN A 169 14.53 -13.74 6.36
CA ASN A 169 14.23 -14.60 7.49
C ASN A 169 14.43 -13.90 8.86
N ASN A 170 15.17 -12.80 8.90
CA ASN A 170 15.41 -11.98 10.08
C ASN A 170 15.72 -12.77 11.36
N GLY A 171 16.69 -13.68 11.28
CA GLY A 171 17.11 -14.51 12.41
C GLY A 171 16.20 -15.68 12.74
N ARG A 172 15.13 -15.89 11.96
CA ARG A 172 14.24 -17.06 12.15
C ARG A 172 14.60 -18.15 11.16
N TYR A 173 14.63 -19.39 11.67
CA TYR A 173 14.76 -20.56 10.80
C TYR A 173 13.37 -20.93 10.28
N ILE A 174 13.17 -20.82 8.99
CA ILE A 174 11.90 -21.11 8.35
C ILE A 174 12.18 -21.96 7.13
N GLY A 175 12.28 -23.27 7.37
CA GLY A 175 12.54 -24.25 6.34
C GLY A 175 11.78 -25.56 6.49
N PRO A 176 10.82 -25.69 7.43
CA PRO A 176 10.12 -26.93 7.61
C PRO A 176 9.14 -27.22 6.48
N LYS A 177 8.79 -28.49 6.33
CA LYS A 177 7.71 -28.96 5.48
C LYS A 177 6.36 -28.52 6.02
N ASP A 178 5.34 -28.52 5.16
CA ASP A 178 3.97 -28.19 5.57
C ASP A 178 3.51 -29.08 6.75
N GLY A 179 2.96 -28.45 7.77
CA GLY A 179 2.49 -29.12 8.99
C GLY A 179 3.54 -29.40 10.07
N GLU A 180 4.82 -29.09 9.80
CA GLU A 180 5.86 -29.16 10.83
C GLU A 180 5.87 -27.91 11.70
N SER A 181 6.41 -28.02 12.92
CA SER A 181 6.59 -26.88 13.81
C SER A 181 7.62 -25.90 13.27
N VAL A 182 7.37 -24.62 13.42
CA VAL A 182 8.36 -23.58 13.12
C VAL A 182 9.41 -23.57 14.22
N LYS A 183 10.67 -23.41 13.82
CA LYS A 183 11.82 -23.40 14.74
C LYS A 183 12.60 -22.10 14.60
N THR A 184 13.24 -21.70 15.68
CA THR A 184 14.25 -20.63 15.65
C THR A 184 15.48 -21.08 14.85
N HIS A 185 16.35 -20.15 14.55
CA HIS A 185 17.66 -20.41 13.95
C HIS A 185 18.48 -21.46 14.75
N ASN A 186 18.33 -21.53 16.07
CA ASN A 186 18.98 -22.51 16.94
C ASN A 186 18.23 -23.84 17.09
N GLY A 187 17.16 -24.05 16.32
CA GLY A 187 16.36 -25.26 16.32
C GLY A 187 15.34 -25.39 17.46
N ILE A 188 15.10 -24.33 18.24
CA ILE A 188 14.09 -24.30 19.29
C ILE A 188 12.70 -24.24 18.63
N GLU A 189 11.80 -25.14 19.02
CA GLU A 189 10.42 -25.16 18.52
C GLU A 189 9.63 -23.97 19.05
N LEU A 190 8.89 -23.29 18.14
CA LEU A 190 8.10 -22.10 18.44
C LEU A 190 6.62 -22.40 18.71
N GLY A 191 6.24 -23.65 18.80
CA GLY A 191 4.90 -24.08 19.20
C GLY A 191 3.79 -23.92 18.15
N TYR A 192 4.03 -23.29 17.00
CA TYR A 192 3.04 -23.16 15.93
C TYR A 192 3.47 -23.88 14.65
N LYS A 193 2.49 -24.33 13.88
CA LYS A 193 2.71 -25.09 12.66
C LYS A 193 3.04 -24.19 11.48
N PHE A 194 3.94 -24.68 10.64
CA PHE A 194 4.31 -24.02 9.41
C PHE A 194 3.15 -23.98 8.40
N ILE A 195 2.85 -22.79 7.89
CA ILE A 195 1.88 -22.57 6.80
C ILE A 195 2.61 -21.85 5.67
N PRO A 196 3.04 -22.58 4.60
CA PRO A 196 3.88 -22.03 3.53
C PRO A 196 3.29 -20.77 2.88
N ALA A 197 1.97 -20.74 2.66
CA ALA A 197 1.29 -19.62 2.03
C ALA A 197 1.33 -18.34 2.89
N LYS A 198 1.10 -18.47 4.20
CA LYS A 198 1.21 -17.34 5.15
C LYS A 198 2.63 -16.79 5.18
N LEU A 199 3.60 -17.67 5.32
CA LEU A 199 5.00 -17.29 5.40
C LEU A 199 5.50 -16.61 4.12
N SER A 200 5.17 -17.18 2.96
CA SER A 200 5.47 -16.56 1.66
C SER A 200 4.87 -15.15 1.55
N ALA A 201 3.67 -14.94 2.09
CA ALA A 201 3.05 -13.61 2.14
C ALA A 201 3.81 -12.64 3.05
N TYR A 202 4.32 -13.10 4.20
CA TYR A 202 5.13 -12.28 5.10
C TYR A 202 6.48 -11.89 4.49
N PHE A 203 7.15 -12.83 3.86
CA PHE A 203 8.40 -12.58 3.13
C PHE A 203 8.22 -11.60 1.99
N ALA A 204 7.14 -11.73 1.25
CA ALA A 204 6.84 -10.87 0.11
C ALA A 204 6.60 -9.39 0.50
N LEU A 205 6.37 -9.08 1.79
CA LEU A 205 6.26 -7.70 2.26
C LEU A 205 7.54 -6.90 1.96
N GLN A 206 8.71 -7.57 1.98
CA GLN A 206 10.00 -6.93 1.72
C GLN A 206 10.19 -6.53 0.25
N CYS A 207 9.40 -7.10 -0.66
CA CYS A 207 9.33 -6.71 -2.07
C CYS A 207 8.32 -5.58 -2.32
N SER A 208 7.53 -5.17 -1.31
CA SER A 208 6.54 -4.09 -1.44
C SER A 208 7.22 -2.73 -1.51
N ALA A 209 6.70 -1.84 -2.37
CA ALA A 209 7.18 -0.47 -2.42
C ALA A 209 6.99 0.21 -1.06
N SER A 210 8.07 0.78 -0.53
CA SER A 210 8.09 1.45 0.77
C SER A 210 9.23 2.46 0.84
N ILE A 211 9.03 3.50 1.64
CA ILE A 211 10.01 4.58 1.84
C ILE A 211 10.56 4.45 3.26
N SER A 212 11.89 4.48 3.38
CA SER A 212 12.57 4.46 4.67
C SER A 212 12.28 5.74 5.45
N VAL A 213 12.03 5.60 6.74
CA VAL A 213 11.81 6.70 7.70
C VAL A 213 12.70 6.48 8.92
N PRO A 214 12.93 7.51 9.75
CA PRO A 214 13.66 7.34 11.00
C PRO A 214 13.04 6.22 11.87
N TRP A 215 13.90 5.36 12.43
CA TRP A 215 13.48 4.31 13.35
C TRP A 215 12.80 4.90 14.58
N PRO A 216 11.59 4.44 14.92
CA PRO A 216 10.92 4.87 16.14
C PRO A 216 11.33 3.99 17.32
N ARG A 217 11.12 4.47 18.54
CA ARG A 217 11.10 3.63 19.74
C ARG A 217 9.74 2.90 19.77
N ILE A 218 9.76 1.59 19.93
CA ILE A 218 8.56 0.76 19.73
C ILE A 218 8.25 -0.01 21.01
N ILE A 219 6.97 -0.06 21.38
CA ILE A 219 6.42 -1.05 22.31
C ILE A 219 5.41 -1.88 21.52
N VAL A 220 5.45 -3.20 21.74
CA VAL A 220 4.47 -4.14 21.15
C VAL A 220 3.51 -4.55 22.28
N VAL A 221 2.20 -4.49 22.01
CA VAL A 221 1.15 -4.83 22.97
C VAL A 221 0.23 -5.89 22.40
N ASP A 222 -0.51 -6.58 23.24
CA ASP A 222 -1.54 -7.52 22.81
C ASP A 222 -2.69 -6.78 22.09
N ASP A 223 -3.36 -7.50 21.21
CA ASP A 223 -4.55 -7.00 20.54
C ASP A 223 -5.74 -6.91 21.52
N ALA A 224 -6.62 -5.97 21.25
CA ALA A 224 -7.81 -5.75 22.06
C ALA A 224 -8.96 -6.61 21.58
N GLU A 225 -9.49 -7.46 22.44
CA GLU A 225 -10.65 -8.30 22.16
C GLU A 225 -11.88 -7.82 22.92
N VAL A 226 -13.03 -7.88 22.25
CA VAL A 226 -14.33 -7.56 22.84
C VAL A 226 -15.35 -8.65 22.56
N LYS A 227 -16.35 -8.78 23.46
CA LYS A 227 -17.51 -9.66 23.26
C LYS A 227 -18.77 -8.81 23.14
N PHE A 228 -19.55 -9.10 22.11
CA PHE A 228 -20.84 -8.45 21.86
C PHE A 228 -21.82 -9.42 21.25
N THR A 229 -23.11 -9.08 21.28
CA THR A 229 -24.17 -9.88 20.66
C THR A 229 -24.67 -9.16 19.41
N ASP A 230 -24.64 -9.84 18.27
CA ASP A 230 -25.19 -9.31 17.01
C ASP A 230 -26.08 -10.35 16.31
N LYS A 231 -26.95 -9.87 15.41
CA LYS A 231 -27.85 -10.68 14.64
C LYS A 231 -27.18 -11.11 13.32
N VAL A 232 -26.80 -12.38 13.25
CA VAL A 232 -26.01 -12.92 12.13
C VAL A 232 -26.64 -14.19 11.56
N ARG A 233 -26.26 -14.54 10.34
CA ARG A 233 -26.51 -15.84 9.73
C ARG A 233 -25.27 -16.71 9.91
N ILE A 234 -25.46 -17.92 10.40
CA ILE A 234 -24.36 -18.88 10.56
C ILE A 234 -24.31 -19.75 9.33
N VAL A 235 -23.14 -19.83 8.70
CA VAL A 235 -22.85 -20.80 7.65
C VAL A 235 -22.28 -22.05 8.31
N LYS A 236 -23.00 -23.16 8.21
CA LYS A 236 -22.52 -24.47 8.68
C LYS A 236 -21.93 -25.20 7.49
N ASP A 237 -20.62 -25.33 7.47
CA ASP A 237 -19.92 -26.26 6.60
C ASP A 237 -19.66 -27.53 7.39
N SER A 238 -20.40 -28.60 7.06
CA SER A 238 -20.33 -29.90 7.71
C SER A 238 -19.66 -30.97 6.85
N GLY A 239 -19.14 -30.55 5.68
CA GLY A 239 -18.48 -31.45 4.75
C GLY A 239 -16.99 -31.63 5.04
N ASN A 240 -16.45 -32.79 4.67
CA ASN A 240 -15.01 -33.00 4.52
C ASN A 240 -14.69 -33.22 3.02
N LYS A 241 -13.38 -33.32 2.68
CA LYS A 241 -12.97 -33.53 1.28
C LYS A 241 -13.51 -34.80 0.64
N GLU A 242 -13.80 -35.81 1.45
CA GLU A 242 -14.28 -37.13 0.99
C GLU A 242 -15.82 -37.15 0.84
N ASN A 243 -16.51 -36.38 1.69
CA ASN A 243 -17.96 -36.24 1.67
C ASN A 243 -18.35 -34.75 1.73
N PRO A 244 -18.29 -34.02 0.63
CA PRO A 244 -18.65 -32.60 0.60
C PRO A 244 -20.17 -32.46 0.80
N ILE A 245 -20.56 -31.81 1.89
CA ILE A 245 -21.94 -31.41 2.16
C ILE A 245 -22.06 -29.92 1.80
N TRP A 246 -23.12 -29.59 1.05
CA TRP A 246 -23.34 -28.18 0.72
C TRP A 246 -23.52 -27.36 2.00
N PRO A 247 -22.85 -26.21 2.13
CA PRO A 247 -23.01 -25.38 3.31
C PRO A 247 -24.46 -24.92 3.46
N THR A 248 -24.98 -25.03 4.67
CA THR A 248 -26.32 -24.53 5.01
C THR A 248 -26.18 -23.20 5.72
N VAL A 249 -27.05 -22.26 5.38
CA VAL A 249 -27.12 -20.93 5.99
C VAL A 249 -28.32 -20.88 6.92
N SER A 250 -28.09 -20.53 8.20
CA SER A 250 -29.18 -20.40 9.17
C SER A 250 -30.07 -19.18 8.89
N GLU A 251 -31.27 -19.17 9.45
CA GLU A 251 -32.00 -17.93 9.64
C GLU A 251 -31.20 -16.96 10.53
N PRO A 252 -31.41 -15.64 10.40
CA PRO A 252 -30.73 -14.66 11.25
C PRO A 252 -31.05 -14.90 12.73
N GLN A 253 -30.02 -15.05 13.56
CA GLN A 253 -30.16 -15.29 14.99
C GLN A 253 -29.14 -14.46 15.79
N TYR A 254 -29.46 -14.16 17.03
CA TYR A 254 -28.52 -13.47 17.91
C TYR A 254 -27.46 -14.45 18.42
N VAL A 255 -26.19 -14.07 18.27
CA VAL A 255 -25.04 -14.88 18.67
C VAL A 255 -24.05 -13.97 19.39
N GLU A 256 -23.47 -14.48 20.48
CA GLU A 256 -22.30 -13.84 21.10
C GLU A 256 -21.10 -14.03 20.17
N ILE A 257 -20.43 -12.91 19.85
CA ILE A 257 -19.29 -12.84 18.96
C ILE A 257 -18.13 -12.29 19.76
N GLU A 258 -16.99 -12.95 19.67
CA GLU A 258 -15.70 -12.46 20.14
C GLU A 258 -14.95 -11.90 18.94
N ALA A 259 -14.52 -10.64 19.03
CA ALA A 259 -13.88 -9.93 17.94
C ALA A 259 -12.60 -9.26 18.41
N ASP A 260 -11.54 -9.42 17.62
CA ASP A 260 -10.36 -8.58 17.70
C ASP A 260 -10.71 -7.20 17.11
N VAL A 261 -10.58 -6.16 17.91
CA VAL A 261 -10.91 -4.78 17.51
C VAL A 261 -9.67 -3.93 17.28
N SER A 262 -8.52 -4.56 17.14
CA SER A 262 -7.24 -3.89 16.87
C SER A 262 -6.37 -4.61 15.82
N ASP A 263 -6.89 -5.62 15.11
CA ASP A 263 -6.10 -6.37 14.13
C ASP A 263 -5.44 -5.45 13.10
N GLY A 264 -4.11 -5.52 13.05
CA GLY A 264 -3.30 -4.69 12.16
C GLY A 264 -3.34 -3.19 12.47
N MET A 265 -3.80 -2.78 13.65
CA MET A 265 -3.88 -1.40 14.10
C MET A 265 -2.89 -1.12 15.25
N GLY A 266 -2.25 0.03 15.20
CA GLY A 266 -1.37 0.53 16.25
C GLY A 266 -1.37 2.05 16.30
N PHE A 267 -0.48 2.64 17.08
CA PHE A 267 -0.40 4.07 17.30
C PHE A 267 0.97 4.65 16.97
N ILE A 268 0.98 5.92 16.62
CA ILE A 268 2.17 6.75 16.51
C ILE A 268 1.93 8.05 17.26
N SER A 269 2.95 8.51 18.01
CA SER A 269 2.90 9.79 18.69
C SER A 269 2.77 10.95 17.69
N PRO A 270 2.14 12.06 18.04
CA PRO A 270 2.05 13.24 17.17
C PRO A 270 3.43 13.77 16.76
N GLU A 271 4.41 13.71 17.66
CA GLU A 271 5.78 14.17 17.46
C GLU A 271 6.48 13.32 16.39
N MET A 272 6.46 12.00 16.52
CA MET A 272 7.06 11.09 15.55
C MET A 272 6.30 11.13 14.22
N SER A 273 4.98 11.31 14.24
CA SER A 273 4.17 11.51 13.04
C SER A 273 4.62 12.74 12.24
N SER A 274 4.95 13.85 12.92
CA SER A 274 5.54 15.04 12.28
C SER A 274 6.91 14.75 11.66
N VAL A 275 7.76 14.01 12.36
CA VAL A 275 9.09 13.60 11.85
C VAL A 275 8.93 12.77 10.58
N TRP A 276 8.00 11.80 10.57
CA TRP A 276 7.75 10.97 9.39
C TRP A 276 7.11 11.77 8.24
N ALA A 277 6.15 12.65 8.53
CA ALA A 277 5.54 13.51 7.51
C ALA A 277 6.60 14.35 6.80
N LYS A 278 7.53 14.94 7.56
CA LYS A 278 8.65 15.72 7.03
C LYS A 278 9.59 14.86 6.17
N SER A 279 9.95 13.67 6.62
CA SER A 279 10.83 12.75 5.87
C SER A 279 10.19 12.26 4.56
N LEU A 280 8.86 12.15 4.52
CA LEU A 280 8.08 11.79 3.34
C LEU A 280 7.81 12.99 2.40
N ASN A 281 8.24 14.22 2.75
CA ASN A 281 7.92 15.47 2.06
C ASN A 281 6.42 15.78 1.99
N GLU A 282 5.67 15.37 3.03
CA GLU A 282 4.23 15.62 3.19
C GLU A 282 3.95 16.83 4.11
N GLY A 283 4.95 17.64 4.43
CA GLY A 283 4.86 18.79 5.35
C GLY A 283 5.31 18.45 6.76
N GLU A 284 5.11 19.36 7.71
CA GLU A 284 5.58 19.22 9.09
C GLU A 284 4.48 18.80 10.07
N GLU A 285 3.22 19.01 9.71
CA GLU A 285 2.08 18.61 10.54
C GLU A 285 1.88 17.08 10.53
N PRO A 286 1.43 16.48 11.63
CA PRO A 286 1.08 15.07 11.68
C PRO A 286 0.07 14.66 10.59
N LEU A 287 0.22 13.46 10.06
CA LEU A 287 -0.81 12.84 9.21
C LEU A 287 -1.74 11.97 10.07
N SER A 288 -2.89 11.57 9.52
CA SER A 288 -3.84 10.72 10.24
C SER A 288 -3.26 9.34 10.57
N GLY A 289 -2.35 8.83 9.73
CA GLY A 289 -1.67 7.57 10.00
C GLY A 289 -0.85 7.05 8.84
N TYR A 290 -0.16 5.93 9.06
CA TYR A 290 0.85 5.36 8.17
C TYR A 290 0.76 3.84 8.11
N ASN A 291 0.81 3.29 6.91
CA ASN A 291 0.92 1.85 6.71
C ASN A 291 2.39 1.43 6.80
N THR A 292 2.75 0.76 7.87
CA THR A 292 4.14 0.44 8.24
C THR A 292 4.65 -0.83 7.60
N ARG A 293 5.97 -0.90 7.40
CA ARG A 293 6.71 -2.09 6.92
C ARG A 293 8.06 -2.17 7.63
N CYS A 294 8.36 -3.35 8.12
CA CYS A 294 9.67 -3.78 8.60
C CYS A 294 9.74 -5.32 8.50
N ALA A 295 10.71 -5.98 9.14
CA ALA A 295 10.71 -7.43 9.25
C ALA A 295 9.40 -7.90 9.91
N PHE A 296 8.58 -8.65 9.17
CA PHE A 296 7.29 -9.18 9.63
C PHE A 296 6.26 -8.15 10.09
N VAL A 297 6.56 -6.85 10.00
CA VAL A 297 5.61 -5.78 10.37
C VAL A 297 4.72 -5.42 9.20
N LYS A 298 3.41 -5.48 9.45
CA LYS A 298 2.36 -5.06 8.52
C LYS A 298 1.16 -4.55 9.29
N GLY A 299 0.83 -3.30 9.14
CA GLY A 299 -0.37 -2.72 9.75
C GLY A 299 -0.39 -1.22 9.57
N MET A 300 -1.41 -0.62 10.15
CA MET A 300 -1.66 0.82 10.13
C MET A 300 -1.44 1.41 11.52
N VAL A 301 -0.56 2.40 11.64
CA VAL A 301 -0.46 3.19 12.86
C VAL A 301 -1.21 4.50 12.67
N PHE A 302 -2.11 4.81 13.62
CA PHE A 302 -2.86 6.05 13.66
C PHE A 302 -2.19 7.05 14.60
N THR A 303 -2.25 8.33 14.26
CA THR A 303 -1.68 9.37 15.12
C THR A 303 -2.63 9.66 16.28
N VAL A 304 -2.23 9.23 17.46
CA VAL A 304 -3.03 9.31 18.70
C VAL A 304 -2.15 9.83 19.83
N PRO A 305 -2.64 10.76 20.68
CA PRO A 305 -1.90 11.30 21.81
C PRO A 305 -1.95 10.34 23.03
N PHE A 306 -1.37 9.14 22.88
CA PHE A 306 -1.46 8.08 23.90
C PHE A 306 -0.78 8.44 25.22
N VAL A 307 0.26 9.28 25.23
CA VAL A 307 0.88 9.79 26.46
C VAL A 307 -0.08 10.72 27.21
N GLN A 308 -0.82 11.58 26.47
CA GLN A 308 -1.87 12.40 27.06
C GLN A 308 -3.00 11.55 27.67
N PHE A 309 -3.35 10.42 27.01
CA PHE A 309 -4.33 9.48 27.55
C PHE A 309 -3.83 8.82 28.84
N ALA A 310 -2.55 8.44 28.89
CA ALA A 310 -1.91 7.89 30.09
C ALA A 310 -2.02 8.84 31.29
N GLU A 311 -1.81 10.14 31.07
CA GLU A 311 -1.85 11.17 32.09
C GLU A 311 -3.28 11.49 32.55
N GLU A 312 -4.18 11.75 31.60
CA GLU A 312 -5.50 12.31 31.90
C GLU A 312 -6.57 11.26 32.19
N VAL A 313 -6.44 10.04 31.70
CA VAL A 313 -7.47 8.99 31.77
C VAL A 313 -6.99 7.78 32.54
N ALA A 314 -5.84 7.23 32.20
CA ALA A 314 -5.30 6.03 32.82
C ALA A 314 -4.60 6.32 34.18
N HIS A 315 -4.11 7.54 34.37
CA HIS A 315 -3.35 7.98 35.56
C HIS A 315 -2.13 7.08 35.85
N THR A 316 -1.56 6.50 34.83
CA THR A 316 -0.34 5.69 34.88
C THR A 316 0.39 5.73 33.54
N TYR A 317 1.71 5.68 33.57
CA TYR A 317 2.54 5.57 32.37
C TYR A 317 3.04 4.15 32.13
N ILE A 318 2.79 3.23 33.07
CA ILE A 318 3.30 1.86 32.99
C ILE A 318 2.26 0.95 32.33
N ILE A 319 2.68 0.32 31.25
CA ILE A 319 1.90 -0.67 30.50
C ILE A 319 2.64 -2.01 30.48
N THR A 320 1.97 -3.07 30.04
CA THR A 320 2.58 -4.39 29.86
C THR A 320 2.76 -4.63 28.37
N ASP A 321 3.96 -5.01 27.93
CA ASP A 321 4.19 -5.38 26.55
C ASP A 321 3.74 -6.82 26.26
N ALA A 322 3.79 -7.24 24.97
CA ALA A 322 3.34 -8.55 24.53
C ALA A 322 4.14 -9.72 25.15
N TRP A 323 5.35 -9.49 25.65
CA TRP A 323 6.16 -10.49 26.33
C TRP A 323 5.98 -10.51 27.84
N GLY A 324 5.14 -9.61 28.37
CA GLY A 324 4.82 -9.52 29.81
C GLY A 324 5.67 -8.53 30.59
N ASP A 325 6.59 -7.82 29.94
CA ASP A 325 7.45 -6.84 30.58
C ASP A 325 6.73 -5.51 30.84
N LYS A 326 7.10 -4.85 31.94
CA LYS A 326 6.61 -3.50 32.24
C LYS A 326 7.40 -2.45 31.49
N ARG A 327 6.69 -1.60 30.74
CA ARG A 327 7.26 -0.54 29.91
C ARG A 327 6.66 0.81 30.27
N ASP A 328 7.45 1.86 30.18
CA ASP A 328 6.95 3.23 30.31
C ASP A 328 6.50 3.72 28.91
N ILE A 329 5.24 4.08 28.77
CA ILE A 329 4.67 4.49 27.48
C ILE A 329 5.28 5.79 26.93
N ARG A 330 5.92 6.60 27.78
CA ARG A 330 6.64 7.83 27.39
C ARG A 330 7.91 7.52 26.59
N ASP A 331 8.43 6.31 26.71
CA ASP A 331 9.58 5.84 25.91
C ASP A 331 9.19 5.34 24.53
N ALA A 332 7.88 5.30 24.20
CA ALA A 332 7.40 4.89 22.91
C ALA A 332 7.13 6.07 21.96
N ASP A 333 7.58 5.95 20.72
CA ASP A 333 7.15 6.77 19.60
C ASP A 333 6.03 6.07 18.82
N VAL A 334 6.05 4.73 18.81
CA VAL A 334 5.10 3.86 18.10
C VAL A 334 4.69 2.70 19.00
N ILE A 335 3.41 2.40 19.02
CA ILE A 335 2.84 1.20 19.62
C ILE A 335 2.36 0.32 18.48
N LEU A 336 2.87 -0.91 18.43
CA LEU A 336 2.40 -1.96 17.52
C LEU A 336 1.58 -2.97 18.31
N THR A 337 0.64 -3.65 17.66
CA THR A 337 -0.03 -4.81 18.22
C THR A 337 0.63 -6.12 17.76
N THR A 338 0.34 -7.21 18.46
CA THR A 338 0.82 -8.56 18.12
C THR A 338 0.34 -8.99 16.74
N SER A 339 -0.84 -8.57 16.33
CA SER A 339 -1.34 -8.76 14.96
C SER A 339 -0.55 -7.97 13.91
N MET A 340 0.09 -6.87 14.26
CA MET A 340 0.98 -6.11 13.36
C MET A 340 2.36 -6.73 13.23
N LEU A 341 2.97 -7.18 14.32
CA LEU A 341 4.27 -7.85 14.31
C LEU A 341 4.07 -9.37 14.16
N LYS A 342 3.93 -9.82 12.93
CA LYS A 342 3.75 -11.25 12.64
C LYS A 342 4.98 -12.04 13.13
N LEU A 343 4.74 -13.19 13.75
CA LEU A 343 5.77 -14.03 14.38
C LEU A 343 6.45 -13.38 15.60
N TRP A 344 5.78 -12.45 16.28
CA TRP A 344 6.31 -11.75 17.47
C TRP A 344 6.76 -12.74 18.55
N ASP A 345 5.99 -13.81 18.78
CA ASP A 345 6.24 -14.88 19.75
C ASP A 345 7.46 -15.75 19.42
N SER A 346 8.05 -15.58 18.23
CA SER A 346 9.30 -16.21 17.84
C SER A 346 10.55 -15.47 18.32
N TYR A 347 10.38 -14.32 18.94
CA TYR A 347 11.43 -13.49 19.53
C TYR A 347 11.33 -13.51 21.05
N ASP A 348 12.47 -13.45 21.73
CA ASP A 348 12.53 -13.47 23.20
C ASP A 348 12.09 -12.13 23.83
N GLY A 349 11.93 -11.10 23.02
CA GLY A 349 11.54 -9.74 23.39
C GLY A 349 11.65 -8.79 22.21
N PHE A 350 11.25 -7.54 22.40
CA PHE A 350 11.42 -6.53 21.37
C PHE A 350 12.90 -6.26 21.05
N GLU A 351 13.77 -6.34 22.02
CA GLU A 351 15.20 -6.16 21.90
C GLU A 351 15.81 -7.20 20.94
N ASP A 352 15.47 -8.49 21.10
CA ASP A 352 15.90 -9.57 20.17
C ASP A 352 15.40 -9.31 18.74
N TYR A 353 14.14 -8.88 18.58
CA TYR A 353 13.61 -8.49 17.28
C TYR A 353 14.41 -7.34 16.67
N TYR A 354 14.68 -6.29 17.43
CA TYR A 354 15.38 -5.10 16.98
C TYR A 354 16.83 -5.41 16.59
N GLU A 355 17.56 -6.18 17.41
CA GLU A 355 18.94 -6.61 17.12
C GLU A 355 19.01 -7.40 15.81
N ASN A 356 18.06 -8.33 15.58
CA ASN A 356 17.96 -9.06 14.33
C ASN A 356 17.68 -8.13 13.14
N CYS A 357 16.83 -7.12 13.31
CA CYS A 357 16.59 -6.13 12.26
C CYS A 357 17.86 -5.34 11.93
N MET A 358 18.61 -4.90 12.93
CA MET A 358 19.87 -4.17 12.72
C MET A 358 20.92 -5.06 12.06
N LYS A 359 21.08 -6.29 12.52
CA LYS A 359 22.03 -7.29 11.94
C LYS A 359 21.71 -7.60 10.47
N ASN A 360 20.44 -7.57 10.09
CA ASN A 360 19.99 -7.84 8.72
C ASN A 360 19.75 -6.57 7.89
N ASP A 361 20.17 -5.41 8.41
CA ASP A 361 20.12 -4.13 7.71
C ASP A 361 18.69 -3.75 7.25
N TYR A 362 17.73 -3.93 8.14
CA TYR A 362 16.36 -3.48 7.92
C TYR A 362 16.22 -1.98 8.16
N ASP A 363 15.45 -1.34 7.29
CA ASP A 363 14.91 -0.01 7.53
C ASP A 363 13.49 -0.12 8.11
N PHE A 364 13.11 0.82 8.95
CA PHE A 364 11.69 1.03 9.23
C PHE A 364 11.08 1.86 8.09
N CYS A 365 9.93 1.43 7.56
CA CYS A 365 9.42 1.95 6.31
C CYS A 365 7.93 2.21 6.33
N ILE A 366 7.52 3.11 5.43
CA ILE A 366 6.12 3.44 5.17
C ILE A 366 5.76 3.02 3.74
N ALA A 367 4.77 2.16 3.60
CA ALA A 367 4.23 1.76 2.31
C ALA A 367 3.20 2.77 1.77
N LYS A 368 2.44 3.38 2.67
CA LYS A 368 1.42 4.39 2.33
C LYS A 368 1.16 5.28 3.54
N SER A 369 1.03 6.57 3.33
CA SER A 369 0.51 7.53 4.30
C SER A 369 -0.95 7.87 4.01
N SER A 370 -1.69 8.33 5.03
CA SER A 370 -3.00 8.92 4.82
C SER A 370 -2.87 10.24 4.04
N PRO A 371 -3.81 10.57 3.15
CA PRO A 371 -3.79 11.87 2.47
C PRO A 371 -4.08 13.00 3.47
N ARG A 372 -3.62 14.21 3.18
CA ARG A 372 -3.96 15.40 3.99
C ARG A 372 -5.41 15.82 3.80
N GLU A 373 -5.93 15.64 2.60
CA GLU A 373 -7.27 16.02 2.21
C GLU A 373 -7.91 14.91 1.38
N LEU A 374 -9.21 14.77 1.51
CA LEU A 374 -10.03 13.87 0.71
C LEU A 374 -10.70 14.64 -0.43
N ARG A 375 -11.08 13.90 -1.46
CA ARG A 375 -11.83 14.44 -2.59
C ARG A 375 -13.32 14.43 -2.26
N ASN A 376 -14.06 15.34 -2.90
CA ASN A 376 -15.52 15.35 -2.78
C ASN A 376 -16.18 14.32 -3.71
N VAL A 377 -15.50 13.96 -4.79
CA VAL A 377 -16.00 13.01 -5.80
C VAL A 377 -14.91 12.02 -6.15
N HIS A 378 -15.25 10.77 -6.14
CA HIS A 378 -14.41 9.66 -6.58
C HIS A 378 -15.20 8.69 -7.46
N THR A 379 -14.55 7.70 -8.03
CA THR A 379 -15.22 6.65 -8.81
C THR A 379 -15.43 5.40 -7.99
N THR A 380 -16.61 4.76 -8.13
CA THR A 380 -16.86 3.42 -7.62
C THR A 380 -15.99 2.38 -8.32
N ASN A 381 -15.91 1.17 -7.75
CA ASN A 381 -15.51 0.00 -8.51
C ASN A 381 -16.76 -0.74 -9.05
N TYR A 382 -16.56 -1.62 -10.03
CA TYR A 382 -17.66 -2.36 -10.66
C TYR A 382 -18.37 -3.33 -9.69
N GLN A 383 -17.70 -3.81 -8.65
CA GLN A 383 -18.23 -4.80 -7.70
C GLN A 383 -19.41 -4.24 -6.91
N TYR A 384 -19.39 -2.94 -6.58
CA TYR A 384 -20.51 -2.30 -5.89
C TYR A 384 -21.85 -2.48 -6.62
N LEU A 385 -21.86 -2.42 -7.96
CA LEU A 385 -23.07 -2.59 -8.75
C LEU A 385 -23.48 -4.06 -8.94
N GLN A 386 -22.55 -5.00 -8.81
CA GLN A 386 -22.82 -6.42 -9.01
C GLN A 386 -23.61 -7.04 -7.86
N ASP A 387 -23.50 -6.46 -6.66
CA ASP A 387 -24.14 -6.98 -5.46
C ASP A 387 -25.61 -6.56 -5.29
N PHE A 388 -26.13 -5.66 -6.14
CA PHE A 388 -27.47 -5.11 -6.00
C PHE A 388 -28.30 -5.27 -7.27
N THR A 389 -29.62 -5.40 -7.07
CA THR A 389 -30.62 -5.24 -8.14
C THR A 389 -31.15 -3.82 -8.08
N PHE A 390 -30.97 -3.07 -9.16
CA PHE A 390 -31.40 -1.68 -9.26
C PHE A 390 -32.62 -1.55 -10.18
N THR A 391 -33.51 -0.63 -9.86
CA THR A 391 -34.55 -0.16 -10.78
C THR A 391 -33.94 0.80 -11.80
N ASP A 392 -34.59 1.02 -12.95
CA ASP A 392 -34.11 1.94 -13.98
C ASP A 392 -33.91 3.36 -13.43
N ALA A 393 -34.81 3.85 -12.56
CA ALA A 393 -34.68 5.14 -11.91
C ALA A 393 -33.43 5.24 -11.02
N GLN A 394 -33.11 4.20 -10.28
CA GLN A 394 -31.88 4.15 -9.46
C GLN A 394 -30.62 4.09 -10.32
N ILE A 395 -30.67 3.41 -11.47
CA ILE A 395 -29.58 3.41 -12.44
C ILE A 395 -29.36 4.79 -13.00
N ASP A 396 -30.43 5.50 -13.39
CA ASP A 396 -30.37 6.86 -13.91
C ASP A 396 -29.76 7.83 -12.89
N ASP A 397 -30.17 7.73 -11.62
CA ASP A 397 -29.60 8.53 -10.52
C ASP A 397 -28.10 8.26 -10.32
N LEU A 398 -27.69 6.99 -10.30
CA LEU A 398 -26.29 6.60 -10.14
C LEU A 398 -25.40 7.05 -11.31
N VAL A 399 -25.91 7.01 -12.53
CA VAL A 399 -25.16 7.34 -13.75
C VAL A 399 -25.13 8.86 -14.01
N SER A 400 -26.16 9.58 -13.57
CA SER A 400 -26.36 11.02 -13.84
C SER A 400 -25.14 11.88 -13.54
N PRO A 401 -24.43 11.77 -12.39
CA PRO A 401 -23.23 12.58 -12.12
C PRO A 401 -22.12 12.37 -13.16
N THR A 402 -21.90 11.10 -13.56
CA THR A 402 -20.91 10.73 -14.57
C THR A 402 -21.26 11.29 -15.95
N VAL A 403 -22.52 11.16 -16.35
CA VAL A 403 -23.01 11.69 -17.64
C VAL A 403 -22.92 13.20 -17.67
N THR A 404 -23.33 13.88 -16.61
CA THR A 404 -23.25 15.34 -16.49
C THR A 404 -21.81 15.82 -16.65
N ARG A 405 -20.88 15.21 -15.95
CA ARG A 405 -19.45 15.55 -16.03
C ARG A 405 -18.86 15.32 -17.43
N ILE A 406 -19.28 14.24 -18.11
CA ILE A 406 -18.87 13.96 -19.50
C ILE A 406 -19.45 15.02 -20.45
N LYS A 407 -20.74 15.36 -20.32
CA LYS A 407 -21.42 16.38 -21.14
C LYS A 407 -20.77 17.76 -20.98
N GLU A 408 -20.39 18.11 -19.75
CA GLU A 408 -19.68 19.37 -19.47
C GLU A 408 -18.33 19.45 -20.21
N CYS A 409 -17.59 18.33 -20.30
CA CYS A 409 -16.34 18.27 -21.04
C CYS A 409 -16.54 18.37 -22.56
N LEU A 410 -17.66 17.86 -23.08
CA LEU A 410 -18.01 17.95 -24.49
C LEU A 410 -18.47 19.36 -24.91
N GLY A 411 -18.96 20.15 -23.96
CA GLY A 411 -19.49 21.50 -24.19
C GLY A 411 -18.45 22.59 -24.52
N LEU A 412 -17.17 22.22 -24.70
CA LEU A 412 -16.07 23.14 -25.02
C LEU A 412 -15.82 24.25 -23.96
N ASP A 413 -16.24 24.03 -22.73
CA ASP A 413 -15.80 24.85 -21.60
C ASP A 413 -14.39 24.41 -21.17
N TRP A 414 -13.41 25.23 -21.51
CA TRP A 414 -12.01 24.94 -21.23
C TRP A 414 -11.71 24.81 -19.71
N LYS A 415 -12.44 25.55 -18.87
CA LYS A 415 -12.27 25.48 -17.40
C LYS A 415 -12.72 24.12 -16.87
N LYS A 416 -13.89 23.66 -17.27
CA LYS A 416 -14.43 22.34 -16.91
C LYS A 416 -13.56 21.20 -17.45
N LEU A 417 -13.04 21.36 -18.67
CA LEU A 417 -12.11 20.41 -19.25
C LEU A 417 -10.81 20.29 -18.44
N ILE A 418 -10.21 21.39 -18.02
CA ILE A 418 -9.01 21.40 -17.19
C ILE A 418 -9.29 20.74 -15.84
N LEU A 419 -10.40 21.08 -15.17
CA LEU A 419 -10.80 20.43 -13.92
C LEU A 419 -11.01 18.91 -14.09
N TYR A 420 -11.56 18.50 -15.22
CA TYR A 420 -11.72 17.08 -15.54
C TYR A 420 -10.36 16.38 -15.72
N MET A 421 -9.41 17.00 -16.41
CA MET A 421 -8.11 16.43 -16.73
C MET A 421 -7.16 16.40 -15.53
N CYS A 422 -7.22 17.38 -14.66
CA CYS A 422 -6.31 17.57 -13.53
C CYS A 422 -6.88 17.03 -12.21
N GLY A 423 -8.15 16.62 -12.19
CA GLY A 423 -8.86 16.27 -10.97
C GLY A 423 -9.38 17.51 -10.22
N THR A 424 -9.89 17.28 -9.02
CA THR A 424 -10.49 18.34 -8.21
C THR A 424 -9.41 19.14 -7.49
N GLY A 425 -9.35 20.43 -7.74
CA GLY A 425 -8.52 21.39 -7.02
C GLY A 425 -7.29 21.83 -7.82
N LEU A 426 -7.35 23.07 -8.26
CA LEU A 426 -6.21 23.79 -8.80
C LEU A 426 -5.64 24.62 -7.65
N ASP A 427 -4.58 24.12 -7.01
CA ASP A 427 -3.72 24.90 -6.14
C ASP A 427 -2.42 25.27 -6.86
N GLU A 428 -1.62 26.18 -6.31
CA GLU A 428 -0.35 26.59 -6.89
C GLU A 428 0.61 25.40 -7.12
N LYS A 429 0.57 24.39 -6.26
CA LYS A 429 1.42 23.18 -6.37
C LYS A 429 0.98 22.29 -7.53
N ASN A 430 -0.34 22.16 -7.75
CA ASN A 430 -0.91 21.36 -8.82
C ASN A 430 -0.71 22.02 -10.18
N VAL A 431 -0.77 23.33 -10.28
CA VAL A 431 -0.49 24.09 -11.51
C VAL A 431 0.93 23.82 -12.01
N LEU A 432 1.93 23.76 -11.12
CA LEU A 432 3.31 23.48 -11.51
C LEU A 432 3.50 22.06 -12.07
N SER A 433 2.75 21.09 -11.58
CA SER A 433 2.81 19.67 -12.00
C SER A 433 1.81 19.27 -13.07
N MET A 434 1.01 20.21 -13.55
CA MET A 434 -0.04 20.00 -14.54
C MET A 434 0.50 19.52 -15.89
N ASP A 435 -0.31 18.69 -16.60
CA ASP A 435 -0.01 18.25 -17.96
C ASP A 435 0.27 19.47 -18.87
N PRO A 436 1.32 19.45 -19.69
CA PRO A 436 1.65 20.58 -20.57
C PRO A 436 0.50 21.05 -21.44
N MET A 437 -0.38 20.15 -21.89
CA MET A 437 -1.57 20.52 -22.67
C MET A 437 -2.54 21.37 -21.85
N CYS A 438 -2.76 21.03 -20.56
CA CYS A 438 -3.59 21.82 -19.67
C CYS A 438 -3.02 23.22 -19.46
N LYS A 439 -1.71 23.33 -19.28
CA LYS A 439 -1.01 24.62 -19.20
C LYS A 439 -1.17 25.46 -20.47
N SER A 440 -1.06 24.80 -21.63
CA SER A 440 -1.24 25.46 -22.93
C SER A 440 -2.67 25.95 -23.11
N ILE A 441 -3.69 25.17 -22.72
CA ILE A 441 -5.10 25.59 -22.78
C ILE A 441 -5.37 26.75 -21.80
N MET A 442 -4.75 26.74 -20.61
CA MET A 442 -4.87 27.88 -19.68
C MET A 442 -4.28 29.17 -20.25
N ALA A 443 -3.13 29.07 -20.92
CA ALA A 443 -2.47 30.20 -21.56
C ALA A 443 -3.22 30.70 -22.80
N ASN A 444 -3.83 29.82 -23.57
CA ASN A 444 -4.63 30.12 -24.75
C ASN A 444 -5.85 29.18 -24.82
N PRO A 445 -7.02 29.62 -24.30
CA PRO A 445 -8.26 28.83 -24.33
C PRO A 445 -8.73 28.38 -25.72
N GLU A 446 -8.40 29.12 -26.77
CA GLU A 446 -8.78 28.76 -28.16
C GLU A 446 -8.17 27.41 -28.62
N LEU A 447 -7.11 26.95 -27.96
CA LEU A 447 -6.52 25.62 -28.24
C LEU A 447 -7.49 24.47 -28.02
N ILE A 448 -8.58 24.67 -27.29
CA ILE A 448 -9.64 23.66 -27.14
C ILE A 448 -10.27 23.30 -28.50
N LYS A 449 -10.20 24.19 -29.48
CA LYS A 449 -10.70 24.00 -30.86
C LYS A 449 -9.68 23.28 -31.75
N ASP A 450 -8.42 23.20 -31.33
CA ASP A 450 -7.34 22.53 -32.08
C ASP A 450 -7.65 21.05 -32.31
N PRO A 451 -7.48 20.53 -33.55
CA PRO A 451 -7.80 19.13 -33.88
C PRO A 451 -7.05 18.10 -33.04
N TYR A 452 -5.79 18.35 -32.69
CA TYR A 452 -5.01 17.44 -31.83
C TYR A 452 -5.55 17.42 -30.41
N VAL A 453 -5.83 18.59 -29.83
CA VAL A 453 -6.42 18.72 -28.49
C VAL A 453 -7.78 18.00 -28.46
N ARG A 454 -8.64 18.26 -29.44
CA ARG A 454 -9.96 17.61 -29.56
C ARG A 454 -9.84 16.09 -29.68
N SER A 455 -8.91 15.58 -30.48
CA SER A 455 -8.66 14.14 -30.61
C SER A 455 -8.21 13.51 -29.29
N LYS A 456 -7.33 14.19 -28.53
CA LYS A 456 -6.88 13.73 -27.21
C LYS A 456 -8.00 13.71 -26.19
N VAL A 457 -8.81 14.78 -26.14
CA VAL A 457 -9.99 14.90 -25.28
C VAL A 457 -11.02 13.81 -25.59
N SER A 458 -11.33 13.62 -26.89
CA SER A 458 -12.27 12.58 -27.34
C SER A 458 -11.84 11.18 -26.90
N ARG A 459 -10.56 10.84 -27.01
CA ARG A 459 -10.01 9.55 -26.52
C ARG A 459 -10.14 9.42 -25.00
N MET A 460 -9.92 10.49 -24.24
CA MET A 460 -10.10 10.49 -22.77
C MET A 460 -11.56 10.25 -22.39
N ILE A 461 -12.48 10.97 -23.06
CA ILE A 461 -13.93 10.81 -22.83
C ILE A 461 -14.38 9.41 -23.23
N GLN A 462 -13.94 8.88 -24.36
CA GLN A 462 -14.27 7.51 -24.78
C GLN A 462 -13.78 6.47 -23.75
N LYS A 463 -12.56 6.65 -23.23
CA LYS A 463 -12.04 5.81 -22.14
C LYS A 463 -12.93 5.91 -20.88
N ARG A 464 -13.38 7.12 -20.54
CA ARG A 464 -14.29 7.34 -19.39
C ARG A 464 -15.65 6.68 -19.58
N ILE A 465 -16.23 6.79 -20.79
CA ILE A 465 -17.49 6.11 -21.16
C ILE A 465 -17.32 4.59 -21.04
N ASN A 466 -16.23 4.04 -21.57
CA ASN A 466 -15.97 2.60 -21.49
C ASN A 466 -15.81 2.13 -20.04
N SER A 467 -15.21 2.95 -19.18
CA SER A 467 -15.13 2.67 -17.73
C SER A 467 -16.51 2.75 -17.07
N ALA A 468 -17.34 3.73 -17.44
CA ALA A 468 -18.70 3.85 -16.90
C ALA A 468 -19.59 2.66 -17.29
N LYS A 469 -19.45 2.13 -18.51
CA LYS A 469 -20.18 0.94 -18.99
C LYS A 469 -19.93 -0.32 -18.15
N ILE A 470 -18.79 -0.39 -17.46
CA ILE A 470 -18.45 -1.49 -16.54
C ILE A 470 -18.66 -1.10 -15.06
N GLY A 471 -19.46 -0.06 -14.79
CA GLY A 471 -19.86 0.31 -13.44
C GLY A 471 -18.87 1.19 -12.66
N VAL A 472 -17.87 1.79 -13.31
CA VAL A 472 -16.99 2.78 -12.68
C VAL A 472 -17.65 4.14 -12.79
N LEU A 473 -18.44 4.52 -11.77
CA LEU A 473 -19.27 5.73 -11.77
C LEU A 473 -18.77 6.78 -10.79
N ASP A 474 -18.97 8.05 -11.12
CA ASP A 474 -18.66 9.17 -10.21
C ASP A 474 -19.70 9.23 -9.08
N VAL A 475 -19.22 9.22 -7.84
CA VAL A 475 -20.05 9.32 -6.63
C VAL A 475 -19.47 10.34 -5.67
N ALA A 476 -20.34 10.93 -4.84
CA ALA A 476 -19.89 11.76 -3.73
C ALA A 476 -19.17 10.88 -2.71
N GLY A 477 -17.87 11.10 -2.51
CA GLY A 477 -17.06 10.29 -1.61
C GLY A 477 -15.59 10.24 -2.00
N ASP A 478 -14.80 9.51 -1.23
CA ASP A 478 -13.40 9.19 -1.54
C ASP A 478 -12.98 7.87 -0.88
N TYR A 479 -11.82 7.36 -1.25
CA TYR A 479 -11.18 6.26 -0.54
C TYR A 479 -10.56 6.76 0.76
N ALA A 480 -11.01 6.22 1.87
CA ALA A 480 -10.45 6.46 3.19
C ALA A 480 -9.75 5.21 3.72
N ILE A 481 -8.75 5.41 4.58
CA ILE A 481 -8.18 4.33 5.36
C ILE A 481 -9.18 4.01 6.47
N LEU A 482 -9.48 2.72 6.63
CA LEU A 482 -10.35 2.22 7.68
C LEU A 482 -9.50 1.87 8.91
N GLY A 483 -10.01 2.17 10.09
CA GLY A 483 -9.49 1.73 11.37
C GLY A 483 -10.62 1.44 12.33
N ASN A 484 -10.35 0.62 13.34
CA ASN A 484 -11.28 0.43 14.45
C ASN A 484 -11.17 1.60 15.44
N ASP A 485 -11.94 1.57 16.51
CA ASP A 485 -11.97 2.61 17.53
C ASP A 485 -10.64 2.68 18.31
N PRO A 486 -9.80 3.72 18.12
CA PRO A 486 -8.52 3.83 18.82
C PRO A 486 -8.68 3.93 20.35
N TYR A 487 -9.81 4.44 20.84
CA TYR A 487 -10.07 4.56 22.27
C TYR A 487 -10.23 3.17 22.91
N SER A 488 -10.80 2.21 22.20
CA SER A 488 -10.89 0.82 22.66
C SER A 488 -9.52 0.20 22.89
N LEU A 489 -8.58 0.36 21.97
CA LEU A 489 -7.21 -0.13 22.11
C LEU A 489 -6.45 0.64 23.23
N LEU A 490 -6.65 1.95 23.37
CA LEU A 490 -6.06 2.71 24.48
C LEU A 490 -6.53 2.16 25.82
N GLN A 491 -7.84 1.91 25.99
CA GLN A 491 -8.37 1.33 27.23
C GLN A 491 -7.76 -0.05 27.52
N HIS A 492 -7.63 -0.90 26.47
CA HIS A 492 -7.02 -2.22 26.60
C HIS A 492 -5.56 -2.15 27.10
N ILE A 493 -4.73 -1.32 26.48
CA ILE A 493 -3.30 -1.16 26.81
C ILE A 493 -3.09 -0.85 28.30
N PHE A 494 -4.01 -0.08 28.89
CA PHE A 494 -3.97 0.28 30.31
C PHE A 494 -4.78 -0.65 31.22
N GLY A 495 -5.27 -1.79 30.72
CA GLY A 495 -6.05 -2.75 31.50
C GLY A 495 -7.40 -2.22 31.97
N MET A 496 -7.94 -1.21 31.29
CA MET A 496 -9.24 -0.62 31.60
C MET A 496 -10.35 -1.44 30.93
N LYS A 497 -11.58 -1.32 31.46
CA LYS A 497 -12.74 -1.86 30.77
C LYS A 497 -12.93 -1.17 29.42
N ILE A 498 -12.98 -1.94 28.36
CA ILE A 498 -13.20 -1.41 26.99
C ILE A 498 -14.65 -0.93 26.89
N THR A 499 -14.83 0.31 26.47
CA THR A 499 -16.14 0.93 26.18
C THR A 499 -16.16 1.54 24.80
N GLY A 500 -15.00 1.98 24.30
CA GLY A 500 -14.88 2.76 23.07
C GLY A 500 -15.59 4.12 23.17
N LEU A 501 -15.60 4.87 22.07
CA LEU A 501 -16.35 6.13 21.96
C LEU A 501 -17.53 6.04 20.99
N MET A 502 -17.64 4.96 20.21
CA MET A 502 -18.71 4.74 19.26
C MET A 502 -19.58 3.55 19.66
N LYS A 503 -20.87 3.63 19.35
CA LYS A 503 -21.84 2.54 19.54
C LYS A 503 -21.99 1.74 18.25
N ALA A 504 -22.61 0.56 18.34
CA ALA A 504 -22.99 -0.22 17.19
C ALA A 504 -23.73 0.63 16.14
N GLY A 505 -23.37 0.49 14.87
CA GLY A 505 -23.91 1.27 13.74
C GLY A 505 -23.33 2.68 13.59
N GLU A 506 -22.36 3.08 14.42
CA GLU A 506 -21.73 4.40 14.38
C GLU A 506 -20.30 4.32 13.81
N CYS A 507 -19.88 5.43 13.20
CA CYS A 507 -18.50 5.64 12.77
C CYS A 507 -18.08 7.10 13.01
N TYR A 508 -16.77 7.31 13.13
CA TYR A 508 -16.19 8.65 13.15
C TYR A 508 -15.45 8.92 11.86
N HIS A 509 -15.81 10.02 11.22
CA HIS A 509 -15.13 10.49 10.02
C HIS A 509 -15.11 12.02 10.00
N LYS A 510 -14.00 12.60 10.51
CA LYS A 510 -13.89 14.05 10.69
C LYS A 510 -14.24 14.86 9.44
N TYR A 511 -13.70 14.47 8.28
CA TYR A 511 -13.90 15.19 7.02
C TYR A 511 -15.38 15.30 6.62
N TRP A 512 -16.18 14.25 6.83
CA TRP A 512 -17.60 14.24 6.53
C TRP A 512 -18.43 14.86 7.66
N ALA A 513 -18.02 14.69 8.92
CA ALA A 513 -18.66 15.33 10.07
C ALA A 513 -18.55 16.86 9.98
N ASP A 514 -17.38 17.40 9.60
CA ASP A 514 -17.16 18.84 9.40
C ASP A 514 -18.01 19.42 8.26
N LYS A 515 -18.53 18.56 7.35
CA LYS A 515 -19.47 18.92 6.27
C LYS A 515 -20.93 18.67 6.61
N ASN A 516 -21.24 18.37 7.87
CA ASN A 516 -22.58 18.04 8.36
C ASN A 516 -23.21 16.82 7.66
N VAL A 517 -22.39 15.86 7.24
CA VAL A 517 -22.88 14.58 6.72
C VAL A 517 -23.15 13.68 7.91
N ASN A 518 -24.40 13.22 8.07
CA ASN A 518 -24.85 12.43 9.21
C ASN A 518 -24.78 10.92 8.97
N GLU A 519 -24.70 10.49 7.71
CA GLU A 519 -24.65 9.07 7.34
C GLU A 519 -23.71 8.88 6.16
N ILE A 520 -22.96 7.80 6.16
CA ILE A 520 -22.10 7.38 5.05
C ILE A 520 -22.33 5.92 4.73
N VAL A 521 -22.03 5.57 3.48
CA VAL A 521 -21.99 4.17 3.03
C VAL A 521 -20.54 3.76 2.87
N LEU A 522 -20.17 2.70 3.54
CA LEU A 522 -18.85 2.08 3.45
C LEU A 522 -18.93 0.77 2.68
N PHE A 523 -17.97 0.52 1.82
CA PHE A 523 -17.77 -0.77 1.19
C PHE A 523 -16.29 -1.01 0.89
N ARG A 524 -15.88 -2.27 0.94
CA ARG A 524 -14.49 -2.69 0.71
C ARG A 524 -14.44 -3.81 -0.34
N ALA A 525 -13.58 -3.65 -1.33
CA ALA A 525 -13.31 -4.71 -2.30
C ALA A 525 -12.26 -5.72 -1.76
N PRO A 526 -12.36 -7.02 -2.05
CA PRO A 526 -13.38 -7.66 -2.92
C PRO A 526 -14.73 -7.77 -2.23
N MET A 527 -15.83 -7.56 -2.98
CA MET A 527 -17.19 -7.69 -2.47
C MET A 527 -17.76 -9.05 -2.90
N THR A 528 -18.39 -9.73 -1.98
CA THR A 528 -18.92 -11.10 -2.18
C THR A 528 -20.39 -11.23 -1.83
N SER A 529 -20.96 -10.21 -1.16
CA SER A 529 -22.36 -10.17 -0.78
C SER A 529 -22.84 -8.75 -0.53
N HIS A 530 -24.17 -8.56 -0.46
CA HIS A 530 -24.80 -7.28 -0.09
C HIS A 530 -24.34 -6.78 1.28
N GLU A 531 -24.01 -7.69 2.19
CA GLU A 531 -23.52 -7.38 3.54
C GLU A 531 -22.17 -6.65 3.55
N ASN A 532 -21.42 -6.67 2.43
CA ASN A 532 -20.19 -5.91 2.29
C ASN A 532 -20.40 -4.40 2.07
N VAL A 533 -21.65 -3.95 2.01
CA VAL A 533 -22.03 -2.53 1.97
C VAL A 533 -22.70 -2.18 3.28
N GLN A 534 -22.05 -1.32 4.06
CA GLN A 534 -22.52 -0.92 5.38
C GLN A 534 -22.91 0.55 5.39
N LYS A 535 -24.11 0.85 5.88
CA LYS A 535 -24.59 2.21 6.12
C LYS A 535 -24.37 2.54 7.60
N LEU A 536 -23.56 3.55 7.89
CA LEU A 536 -23.21 3.94 9.25
C LEU A 536 -23.57 5.40 9.52
N LYS A 537 -23.93 5.65 10.77
CA LYS A 537 -24.15 7.00 11.27
C LYS A 537 -22.82 7.66 11.61
N VAL A 538 -22.59 8.85 11.07
CA VAL A 538 -21.40 9.67 11.39
C VAL A 538 -21.65 10.37 12.71
N VAL A 539 -20.77 10.15 13.69
CA VAL A 539 -20.83 10.78 15.01
C VAL A 539 -19.56 11.59 15.27
N SER A 540 -19.69 12.63 16.06
CA SER A 540 -18.57 13.49 16.47
C SER A 540 -18.91 14.11 17.84
N SER A 541 -18.35 13.56 18.90
CA SER A 541 -18.42 14.10 20.26
C SER A 541 -17.18 14.95 20.59
N ASP A 542 -17.23 15.69 21.69
CA ASP A 542 -16.06 16.46 22.13
C ASP A 542 -14.90 15.54 22.57
N GLU A 543 -15.22 14.38 23.15
CA GLU A 543 -14.24 13.33 23.44
C GLU A 543 -13.56 12.81 22.15
N MET A 544 -14.32 12.52 21.11
CA MET A 544 -13.77 12.12 19.82
C MET A 544 -12.89 13.22 19.18
N LYS A 545 -13.33 14.48 19.26
CA LYS A 545 -12.54 15.62 18.78
C LYS A 545 -11.22 15.76 19.54
N LYS A 546 -11.20 15.42 20.81
CA LYS A 546 -10.00 15.44 21.66
C LYS A 546 -9.04 14.30 21.29
N TRP A 547 -9.52 13.07 21.32
CA TRP A 547 -8.67 11.89 21.17
C TRP A 547 -8.30 11.58 19.72
N TYR A 548 -9.18 11.90 18.76
CA TYR A 548 -8.95 11.67 17.32
C TYR A 548 -8.58 12.95 16.57
N LYS A 549 -8.11 14.00 17.26
CA LYS A 549 -7.80 15.33 16.69
C LYS A 549 -6.84 15.28 15.48
N TYR A 550 -5.97 14.28 15.43
CA TYR A 550 -5.01 14.09 14.33
C TYR A 550 -5.55 13.20 13.20
N ILE A 551 -6.64 12.45 13.43
CA ILE A 551 -7.23 11.53 12.46
C ILE A 551 -8.25 12.30 11.62
N LYS A 552 -7.77 12.95 10.56
CA LYS A 552 -8.56 13.89 9.74
C LYS A 552 -9.21 13.23 8.51
N THR A 553 -8.57 12.21 7.93
CA THR A 553 -8.89 11.65 6.62
C THR A 553 -9.08 10.13 6.61
N CYS A 554 -9.16 9.53 7.79
CA CYS A 554 -9.47 8.12 7.97
C CYS A 554 -10.91 7.95 8.47
N CYS A 555 -11.48 6.80 8.22
CA CYS A 555 -12.76 6.39 8.77
C CYS A 555 -12.51 5.42 9.94
N LEU A 556 -13.04 5.73 11.11
CA LEU A 556 -12.99 4.86 12.28
C LEU A 556 -14.37 4.23 12.49
N ILE A 557 -14.41 2.92 12.71
CA ILE A 557 -15.64 2.18 12.97
C ILE A 557 -15.70 1.74 14.43
N ASN A 558 -16.88 1.41 14.89
CA ASN A 558 -17.11 0.98 16.26
C ASN A 558 -16.59 -0.45 16.52
N SER A 559 -16.42 -0.78 17.81
CA SER A 559 -15.97 -2.09 18.30
C SER A 559 -17.13 -3.03 18.70
N TRP A 560 -18.41 -2.66 18.46
CA TRP A 560 -19.56 -3.28 19.10
C TRP A 560 -20.57 -3.93 18.16
N ASP A 561 -20.20 -4.12 16.90
CA ASP A 561 -20.99 -4.84 15.92
C ASP A 561 -20.10 -5.53 14.87
N THR A 562 -20.72 -6.24 13.96
CA THR A 562 -20.04 -6.99 12.90
C THR A 562 -19.62 -6.15 11.70
N THR A 563 -19.59 -4.82 11.79
CA THR A 563 -19.24 -3.93 10.66
C THR A 563 -17.87 -4.27 10.07
N ALA A 564 -16.84 -4.46 10.90
CA ALA A 564 -15.49 -4.82 10.46
C ALA A 564 -15.49 -6.14 9.67
N MET A 565 -16.14 -7.17 10.21
CA MET A 565 -16.27 -8.49 9.59
C MET A 565 -17.05 -8.44 8.28
N ARG A 566 -18.16 -7.66 8.22
CA ARG A 566 -18.97 -7.47 7.02
C ARG A 566 -18.21 -6.71 5.92
N LEU A 567 -17.25 -5.88 6.27
CA LEU A 567 -16.34 -5.24 5.33
C LEU A 567 -15.18 -6.16 4.87
N ASN A 568 -15.41 -7.48 4.81
CA ASN A 568 -14.48 -8.52 4.39
C ASN A 568 -13.21 -8.62 5.25
N GLY A 569 -13.40 -8.80 6.54
CA GLY A 569 -12.29 -8.92 7.47
C GLY A 569 -11.44 -7.64 7.43
N ALA A 570 -12.09 -6.52 7.69
CA ALA A 570 -11.43 -5.24 7.93
C ALA A 570 -11.10 -5.08 9.43
N ASP A 571 -11.25 -6.18 10.15
CA ASP A 571 -10.81 -6.45 11.50
C ASP A 571 -9.31 -6.56 11.61
#